data_b61cbcdac85c9bd42c3dbe13f38eabfa
#
_entry.id   b61cbcdac85c9bd42c3dbe13f38eabfa
#
_cell.length_a   1.000
_cell.length_b   1.000
_cell.length_c   1.000
_cell.angle_alpha   90.00
_cell.angle_beta   90.00
_cell.angle_gamma   90.00
#
_symmetry.space_group_name_H-M   'P 1'
#
loop_
_entity.id
_entity.type
_entity.pdbx_description
1 polymer ?
#
loop_
_entity_poly.entity_id
_entity_poly.type
_entity_poly.pdbx_seq_one_letter_code
_entity_poly.pdbx_strand_id
1 'polypeptide(L)'
;MSETIQLQRDCEAVAIPSGRRKVLPSGTVVRIVQRRDAGLTVSTENHSMYRIDAQNAGALGLDVSAEQPTPERLNEKLVWETLRTVRDPELPVNIVDLGLIYSCAIELVEQAGNSQRGNRIVVRMTMTAPGCAMSEVLRSEVETKLAHLPDVSEARVEVVFDPPWDPSRISEAVRMQLGMESRGGQGLVQLSPGR
;
A
#
# COMPACT_ATOMS: atom_id res chain seq x y z
N MET A 1 -21.08 -10.82 17.05
CA MET A 1 -21.43 -12.21 17.41
C MET A 1 -20.14 -12.90 17.82
N SER A 2 -20.11 -13.50 19.01
CA SER A 2 -18.89 -14.17 19.50
C SER A 2 -18.85 -15.57 18.88
N GLU A 3 -17.86 -15.84 18.06
CA GLU A 3 -17.68 -17.11 17.37
C GLU A 3 -17.00 -18.10 18.31
N THR A 4 -17.65 -19.26 18.54
CA THR A 4 -17.11 -20.34 19.37
C THR A 4 -16.60 -21.44 18.48
N ILE A 5 -15.33 -21.84 18.65
CA ILE A 5 -14.61 -22.78 17.79
C ILE A 5 -13.93 -23.84 18.66
N GLN A 6 -13.88 -25.06 18.15
CA GLN A 6 -13.16 -26.17 18.77
C GLN A 6 -11.79 -26.33 18.09
N LEU A 7 -10.71 -26.46 18.89
CA LEU A 7 -9.36 -26.68 18.37
C LEU A 7 -9.27 -28.03 17.67
N GLN A 8 -8.78 -28.03 16.44
CA GLN A 8 -8.60 -29.25 15.62
C GLN A 8 -7.30 -30.00 15.94
N ARG A 9 -6.33 -29.30 16.52
CA ARG A 9 -5.04 -29.87 16.95
C ARG A 9 -4.54 -29.12 18.19
N ASP A 10 -3.53 -29.68 18.85
CA ASP A 10 -2.83 -28.99 19.93
C ASP A 10 -2.30 -27.63 19.47
N CYS A 11 -2.49 -26.61 20.29
CA CYS A 11 -2.16 -25.24 19.95
C CYS A 11 -1.36 -24.55 21.05
N GLU A 12 -0.19 -24.05 20.72
CA GLU A 12 0.54 -23.18 21.63
C GLU A 12 -0.15 -21.81 21.75
N ALA A 13 -0.34 -21.39 22.98
CA ALA A 13 -0.98 -20.13 23.31
C ALA A 13 -0.28 -19.47 24.51
N VAL A 14 -0.41 -18.17 24.62
CA VAL A 14 0.14 -17.37 25.72
C VAL A 14 -1.00 -16.92 26.62
N ALA A 15 -0.95 -17.32 27.89
CA ALA A 15 -1.97 -16.94 28.87
C ALA A 15 -1.90 -15.44 29.20
N ILE A 16 -3.05 -14.80 29.24
CA ILE A 16 -3.20 -13.37 29.58
C ILE A 16 -3.84 -13.28 30.97
N PRO A 17 -3.29 -12.48 31.91
CA PRO A 17 -2.19 -11.54 31.79
C PRO A 17 -0.78 -12.11 32.10
N SER A 18 -0.68 -13.40 32.47
CA SER A 18 0.57 -13.96 33.05
C SER A 18 1.73 -14.09 32.07
N GLY A 19 1.49 -14.02 30.74
CA GLY A 19 2.51 -14.19 29.72
C GLY A 19 3.08 -15.62 29.60
N ARG A 20 2.54 -16.59 30.35
CA ARG A 20 3.04 -17.98 30.32
C ARG A 20 2.57 -18.70 29.06
N ARG A 21 3.49 -19.39 28.40
CA ARG A 21 3.17 -20.28 27.29
C ARG A 21 2.47 -21.53 27.83
N LYS A 22 1.41 -21.94 27.16
CA LYS A 22 0.64 -23.14 27.47
C LYS A 22 0.17 -23.78 26.18
N VAL A 23 0.19 -25.10 26.12
CA VAL A 23 -0.42 -25.85 25.02
C VAL A 23 -1.87 -26.11 25.38
N LEU A 24 -2.77 -25.65 24.51
CA LEU A 24 -4.19 -25.97 24.58
C LEU A 24 -4.40 -27.25 23.76
N PRO A 25 -4.93 -28.33 24.35
CA PRO A 25 -5.09 -29.60 23.65
C PRO A 25 -6.17 -29.51 22.57
N SER A 26 -6.03 -30.36 21.56
CA SER A 26 -7.07 -30.60 20.56
C SER A 26 -8.42 -30.87 21.24
N GLY A 27 -9.49 -30.37 20.65
CA GLY A 27 -10.84 -30.49 21.25
C GLY A 27 -11.20 -29.39 22.25
N THR A 28 -10.24 -28.53 22.65
CA THR A 28 -10.58 -27.41 23.55
C THR A 28 -11.50 -26.43 22.82
N VAL A 29 -12.60 -26.09 23.46
CA VAL A 29 -13.57 -25.10 22.97
C VAL A 29 -13.11 -23.72 23.40
N VAL A 30 -12.96 -22.85 22.44
CA VAL A 30 -12.54 -21.46 22.63
C VAL A 30 -13.50 -20.50 21.95
N ARG A 31 -13.67 -19.32 22.55
CA ARG A 31 -14.43 -18.20 21.99
C ARG A 31 -13.48 -17.13 21.54
N ILE A 32 -13.59 -16.68 20.30
CA ILE A 32 -12.79 -15.55 19.79
C ILE A 32 -13.31 -14.26 20.43
N VAL A 33 -12.42 -13.58 21.14
CA VAL A 33 -12.69 -12.28 21.78
C VAL A 33 -12.21 -11.13 20.89
N GLN A 34 -11.04 -11.29 20.26
CA GLN A 34 -10.45 -10.27 19.41
C GLN A 34 -9.56 -10.89 18.33
N ARG A 35 -9.63 -10.31 17.11
CA ARG A 35 -8.70 -10.60 16.00
C ARG A 35 -7.79 -9.41 15.81
N ARG A 36 -6.49 -9.64 15.66
CA ARG A 36 -5.46 -8.65 15.32
C ARG A 36 -4.49 -9.27 14.31
N ASP A 37 -3.76 -8.43 13.59
CA ASP A 37 -2.78 -8.86 12.57
C ASP A 37 -1.73 -9.85 13.11
N ALA A 38 -1.36 -9.73 14.39
CA ALA A 38 -0.38 -10.58 15.06
C ALA A 38 -0.96 -11.87 15.69
N GLY A 39 -2.28 -12.12 15.60
CA GLY A 39 -2.92 -13.31 16.17
C GLY A 39 -4.30 -13.06 16.78
N LEU A 40 -4.80 -14.08 17.48
CA LEU A 40 -6.15 -14.14 18.02
C LEU A 40 -6.11 -14.11 19.54
N THR A 41 -6.98 -13.33 20.17
CA THR A 41 -7.27 -13.46 21.60
C THR A 41 -8.52 -14.30 21.76
N VAL A 42 -8.39 -15.39 22.49
CA VAL A 42 -9.48 -16.34 22.73
C VAL A 42 -9.74 -16.50 24.23
N SER A 43 -10.97 -16.83 24.59
CA SER A 43 -11.38 -17.21 25.94
C SER A 43 -11.82 -18.66 25.94
N THR A 44 -11.35 -19.44 26.91
CA THR A 44 -11.82 -20.82 27.14
C THR A 44 -13.08 -20.81 27.98
N GLU A 45 -13.75 -21.96 28.13
CA GLU A 45 -14.94 -22.15 28.98
C GLU A 45 -14.70 -21.71 30.42
N ASN A 46 -13.49 -21.86 30.92
CA ASN A 46 -13.09 -21.44 32.26
C ASN A 46 -12.78 -19.94 32.36
N HIS A 47 -13.18 -19.13 31.38
CA HIS A 47 -12.96 -17.69 31.31
C HIS A 47 -11.46 -17.29 31.29
N SER A 48 -10.56 -18.24 31.08
CA SER A 48 -9.14 -17.96 30.92
C SER A 48 -8.88 -17.42 29.54
N MET A 49 -8.12 -16.31 29.47
CA MET A 49 -7.78 -15.66 28.20
C MET A 49 -6.40 -16.10 27.72
N TYR A 50 -6.31 -16.37 26.43
CA TYR A 50 -5.08 -16.77 25.76
C TYR A 50 -4.91 -15.99 24.47
N ARG A 51 -3.66 -15.68 24.14
CA ARG A 51 -3.28 -15.21 22.82
C ARG A 51 -2.71 -16.37 22.01
N ILE A 52 -3.26 -16.61 20.86
CA ILE A 52 -2.80 -17.57 19.87
C ILE A 52 -2.17 -16.77 18.74
N ASP A 53 -0.90 -17.00 18.45
CA ASP A 53 -0.18 -16.34 17.37
C ASP A 53 -0.74 -16.77 16.01
N ALA A 54 -0.65 -15.90 15.00
CA ALA A 54 -1.23 -16.15 13.67
C ALA A 54 -0.77 -17.47 13.04
N GLN A 55 0.47 -17.89 13.31
CA GLN A 55 1.01 -19.17 12.83
C GLN A 55 0.27 -20.41 13.36
N ASN A 56 -0.38 -20.28 14.53
CA ASN A 56 -1.12 -21.34 15.18
C ASN A 56 -2.63 -21.27 14.96
N ALA A 57 -3.11 -20.23 14.25
CA ALA A 57 -4.55 -20.03 13.99
C ALA A 57 -5.17 -21.15 13.12
N GLY A 58 -4.37 -21.88 12.35
CA GLY A 58 -4.81 -23.11 11.67
C GLY A 58 -5.33 -24.20 12.61
N ALA A 59 -4.95 -24.17 13.92
CA ALA A 59 -5.49 -25.08 14.91
C ALA A 59 -6.98 -24.80 15.23
N LEU A 60 -7.49 -23.63 14.89
CA LEU A 60 -8.88 -23.22 15.05
C LEU A 60 -9.76 -23.61 13.84
N GLY A 61 -9.18 -24.29 12.82
CA GLY A 61 -9.92 -24.58 11.58
C GLY A 61 -10.28 -23.30 10.80
N LEU A 62 -9.71 -22.18 11.21
CA LEU A 62 -9.79 -20.95 10.44
C LEU A 62 -8.75 -21.06 9.34
N ASP A 63 -9.19 -21.06 8.09
CA ASP A 63 -8.30 -20.88 6.95
C ASP A 63 -7.70 -19.47 7.07
N VAL A 64 -6.61 -19.39 7.84
CA VAL A 64 -5.75 -18.18 7.88
C VAL A 64 -4.94 -18.04 6.60
N SER A 65 -5.24 -18.84 5.59
CA SER A 65 -4.78 -18.61 4.22
C SER A 65 -5.36 -17.34 3.61
N ALA A 66 -6.31 -16.67 4.29
CA ALA A 66 -6.95 -15.50 3.72
C ALA A 66 -6.32 -14.16 4.12
N GLU A 67 -5.42 -14.09 5.14
CA GLU A 67 -4.72 -12.83 5.47
C GLU A 67 -3.53 -13.08 6.41
N GLN A 68 -2.64 -14.00 6.06
CA GLN A 68 -1.25 -13.69 6.35
C GLN A 68 -0.89 -12.54 5.40
N PRO A 69 -0.23 -11.47 5.87
CA PRO A 69 0.59 -10.71 4.95
C PRO A 69 1.67 -11.72 4.47
N THR A 70 1.37 -12.47 3.41
CA THR A 70 2.42 -12.94 2.52
C THR A 70 3.27 -11.71 2.29
N PRO A 71 4.61 -11.75 2.48
CA PRO A 71 5.43 -10.61 2.11
C PRO A 71 4.88 -10.15 0.77
N GLU A 72 4.30 -8.94 0.75
CA GLU A 72 3.53 -8.49 -0.41
C GLU A 72 4.44 -8.67 -1.60
N ARG A 73 4.13 -9.70 -2.41
CA ARG A 73 4.89 -9.89 -3.64
C ARG A 73 4.68 -8.64 -4.45
N LEU A 74 5.74 -8.20 -5.10
CA LEU A 74 5.67 -7.06 -5.99
C LEU A 74 4.46 -7.22 -6.92
N ASN A 75 3.59 -6.25 -6.88
CA ASN A 75 2.44 -6.13 -7.77
C ASN A 75 2.23 -4.67 -8.13
N GLU A 76 1.48 -4.42 -9.17
CA GLU A 76 1.23 -3.06 -9.66
C GLU A 76 0.56 -2.19 -8.59
N LYS A 77 -0.38 -2.75 -7.82
CA LYS A 77 -1.06 -2.02 -6.73
C LYS A 77 -0.08 -1.48 -5.70
N LEU A 78 0.86 -2.33 -5.24
CA LEU A 78 1.88 -1.94 -4.26
C LEU A 78 2.79 -0.83 -4.80
N VAL A 79 3.15 -0.88 -6.07
CA VAL A 79 3.94 0.17 -6.72
C VAL A 79 3.17 1.49 -6.73
N TRP A 80 1.89 1.49 -7.14
CA TRP A 80 1.06 2.69 -7.13
C TRP A 80 0.81 3.24 -5.73
N GLU A 81 0.60 2.40 -4.72
CA GLU A 81 0.48 2.82 -3.33
C GLU A 81 1.77 3.47 -2.83
N THR A 82 2.92 2.91 -3.19
CA THR A 82 4.23 3.49 -2.85
C THR A 82 4.43 4.85 -3.52
N LEU A 83 4.11 4.98 -4.81
CA LEU A 83 4.18 6.26 -5.53
C LEU A 83 3.28 7.34 -4.90
N ARG A 84 2.10 6.98 -4.37
CA ARG A 84 1.22 7.91 -3.64
C ARG A 84 1.80 8.39 -2.31
N THR A 85 2.82 7.74 -1.77
CA THR A 85 3.51 8.22 -0.55
C THR A 85 4.50 9.35 -0.83
N VAL A 86 4.89 9.55 -2.10
CA VAL A 86 5.79 10.62 -2.52
C VAL A 86 4.99 11.89 -2.74
N ARG A 87 5.41 12.97 -2.12
CA ARG A 87 4.73 14.27 -2.22
C ARG A 87 5.59 15.26 -3.00
N ASP A 88 4.91 16.12 -3.72
CA ASP A 88 5.57 17.26 -4.36
C ASP A 88 6.05 18.23 -3.26
N PRO A 89 7.27 18.78 -3.37
CA PRO A 89 7.80 19.69 -2.35
C PRO A 89 7.11 21.07 -2.31
N GLU A 90 6.49 21.47 -3.40
CA GLU A 90 5.83 22.77 -3.52
C GLU A 90 4.32 22.69 -3.22
N LEU A 91 3.71 21.54 -3.53
CA LEU A 91 2.30 21.29 -3.34
C LEU A 91 2.08 20.15 -2.33
N PRO A 92 1.20 20.29 -1.33
CA PRO A 92 0.97 19.25 -0.32
C PRO A 92 0.17 18.06 -0.88
N VAL A 93 0.45 17.68 -2.12
CA VAL A 93 -0.24 16.64 -2.90
C VAL A 93 0.78 15.60 -3.36
N ASN A 94 0.35 14.35 -3.46
CA ASN A 94 1.22 13.29 -3.96
C ASN A 94 1.38 13.36 -5.49
N ILE A 95 2.49 12.84 -5.98
CA ILE A 95 2.87 12.89 -7.39
C ILE A 95 1.91 12.15 -8.34
N VAL A 96 1.18 11.15 -7.84
CA VAL A 96 0.20 10.40 -8.62
C VAL A 96 -1.04 11.26 -8.87
N ASP A 97 -1.57 11.86 -7.81
CA ASP A 97 -2.76 12.71 -7.88
C ASP A 97 -2.50 14.05 -8.57
N LEU A 98 -1.24 14.51 -8.59
CA LEU A 98 -0.80 15.62 -9.43
C LEU A 98 -0.69 15.25 -10.93
N GLY A 99 -0.79 13.96 -11.26
CA GLY A 99 -0.66 13.48 -12.64
C GLY A 99 0.75 13.58 -13.20
N LEU A 100 1.77 13.52 -12.32
CA LEU A 100 3.17 13.55 -12.72
C LEU A 100 3.65 12.21 -13.28
N ILE A 101 2.99 11.11 -12.98
CA ILE A 101 3.35 9.79 -13.49
C ILE A 101 2.71 9.56 -14.85
N TYR A 102 3.55 9.31 -15.85
CA TYR A 102 3.09 9.03 -17.23
C TYR A 102 2.95 7.55 -17.49
N SER A 103 3.90 6.75 -17.02
CA SER A 103 3.83 5.29 -17.11
C SER A 103 4.62 4.64 -15.98
N CYS A 104 4.21 3.44 -15.62
CA CYS A 104 4.91 2.57 -14.70
C CYS A 104 4.86 1.16 -15.27
N ALA A 105 6.01 0.50 -15.35
CA ALA A 105 6.14 -0.87 -15.83
C ALA A 105 6.98 -1.70 -14.86
N ILE A 106 6.59 -2.96 -14.68
CA ILE A 106 7.35 -3.96 -13.95
C ILE A 106 7.89 -4.95 -14.99
N GLU A 107 9.20 -5.05 -15.08
CA GLU A 107 9.91 -5.91 -16.02
C GLU A 107 10.64 -7.01 -15.25
N LEU A 108 10.56 -8.25 -15.75
CA LEU A 108 11.41 -9.35 -15.25
C LEU A 108 12.80 -9.21 -15.85
N VAL A 109 13.81 -9.15 -14.99
CA VAL A 109 15.22 -9.06 -15.41
C VAL A 109 16.02 -10.22 -14.81
N GLU A 110 16.98 -10.72 -15.58
CA GLU A 110 17.95 -11.68 -15.08
C GLU A 110 19.07 -10.93 -14.38
N GLN A 111 19.35 -11.30 -13.13
CA GLN A 111 20.47 -10.72 -12.41
C GLN A 111 21.78 -11.26 -12.97
N ALA A 112 22.66 -10.37 -13.41
CA ALA A 112 23.98 -10.73 -13.90
C ALA A 112 24.76 -11.48 -12.79
N GLY A 113 25.07 -12.76 -13.05
CA GLY A 113 25.88 -13.59 -12.15
C GLY A 113 25.11 -14.49 -11.18
N ASN A 114 23.80 -14.47 -11.18
CA ASN A 114 23.00 -15.41 -10.40
C ASN A 114 21.76 -15.80 -11.21
N SER A 115 21.38 -17.08 -11.21
CA SER A 115 20.18 -17.58 -11.91
C SER A 115 18.86 -17.10 -11.24
N GLN A 116 18.94 -16.09 -10.39
CA GLN A 116 17.77 -15.49 -9.77
C GLN A 116 17.18 -14.39 -10.65
N ARG A 117 15.89 -14.50 -10.90
CA ARG A 117 15.11 -13.46 -11.58
C ARG A 117 14.74 -12.41 -10.56
N GLY A 118 14.92 -11.15 -10.91
CA GLY A 118 14.47 -10.02 -10.15
C GLY A 118 13.49 -9.18 -10.96
N ASN A 119 12.84 -8.22 -10.32
CA ASN A 119 11.99 -7.27 -11.01
C ASN A 119 12.71 -5.93 -11.14
N ARG A 120 12.58 -5.32 -12.31
CA ARG A 120 12.93 -3.91 -12.54
C ARG A 120 11.65 -3.12 -12.63
N ILE A 121 11.58 -2.01 -11.91
CA ILE A 121 10.48 -1.04 -12.04
C ILE A 121 10.99 0.13 -12.87
N VAL A 122 10.29 0.43 -13.96
CA VAL A 122 10.58 1.59 -14.80
C VAL A 122 9.42 2.57 -14.70
N VAL A 123 9.69 3.78 -14.19
CA VAL A 123 8.71 4.85 -14.07
C VAL A 123 9.12 5.99 -14.99
N ARG A 124 8.19 6.45 -15.80
CA ARG A 124 8.33 7.71 -16.55
C ARG A 124 7.47 8.77 -15.89
N MET A 125 8.09 9.83 -15.45
CA MET A 125 7.40 10.93 -14.76
C MET A 125 7.80 12.27 -15.35
N THR A 126 7.02 13.29 -15.05
CA THR A 126 7.30 14.67 -15.42
C THR A 126 7.32 15.56 -14.18
N MET A 127 7.55 16.85 -14.39
CA MET A 127 7.50 17.89 -13.35
C MET A 127 6.49 18.95 -13.72
N THR A 128 5.99 19.67 -12.71
CA THR A 128 5.07 20.79 -12.92
C THR A 128 5.71 21.95 -13.69
N ALA A 129 7.03 22.08 -13.62
CA ALA A 129 7.79 23.06 -14.38
C ALA A 129 9.13 22.49 -14.88
N PRO A 130 9.55 22.78 -16.12
CA PRO A 130 10.86 22.41 -16.63
C PRO A 130 11.97 23.15 -15.86
N GLY A 131 13.08 22.44 -15.57
CA GLY A 131 14.25 23.02 -14.90
C GLY A 131 14.11 23.23 -13.39
N CYS A 132 13.11 22.62 -12.76
CA CYS A 132 12.99 22.62 -11.31
C CYS A 132 14.23 21.98 -10.68
N ALA A 133 14.92 22.70 -9.78
CA ALA A 133 16.08 22.18 -9.05
C ALA A 133 15.73 20.97 -8.17
N MET A 134 14.47 20.81 -7.84
CA MET A 134 13.97 19.69 -7.03
C MET A 134 13.70 18.42 -7.83
N SER A 135 13.81 18.45 -9.16
CA SER A 135 13.53 17.28 -10.02
C SER A 135 14.41 16.08 -9.67
N GLU A 136 15.70 16.30 -9.41
CA GLU A 136 16.63 15.25 -9.02
C GLU A 136 16.32 14.68 -7.63
N VAL A 137 15.89 15.54 -6.70
CA VAL A 137 15.52 15.12 -5.35
C VAL A 137 14.28 14.23 -5.41
N LEU A 138 13.26 14.67 -6.14
CA LEU A 138 12.01 13.92 -6.30
C LEU A 138 12.25 12.60 -7.05
N ARG A 139 13.04 12.61 -8.11
CA ARG A 139 13.46 11.40 -8.84
C ARG A 139 14.13 10.40 -7.90
N SER A 140 15.12 10.86 -7.14
CA SER A 140 15.88 10.02 -6.20
C SER A 140 14.98 9.46 -5.07
N GLU A 141 14.03 10.25 -4.58
CA GLU A 141 13.07 9.78 -3.58
C GLU A 141 12.19 8.65 -4.13
N VAL A 142 11.68 8.81 -5.37
CA VAL A 142 10.88 7.77 -6.03
C VAL A 142 11.70 6.51 -6.24
N GLU A 143 12.93 6.61 -6.79
CA GLU A 143 13.82 5.47 -6.99
C GLU A 143 14.11 4.74 -5.68
N THR A 144 14.43 5.49 -4.63
CA THR A 144 14.73 4.92 -3.31
C THR A 144 13.54 4.16 -2.75
N LYS A 145 12.35 4.74 -2.77
CA LYS A 145 11.13 4.09 -2.25
C LYS A 145 10.77 2.82 -3.03
N LEU A 146 10.88 2.86 -4.35
CA LEU A 146 10.60 1.71 -5.20
C LEU A 146 11.64 0.60 -5.04
N ALA A 147 12.92 0.94 -4.86
CA ALA A 147 13.99 -0.03 -4.63
C ALA A 147 13.85 -0.79 -3.29
N HIS A 148 13.09 -0.26 -2.33
CA HIS A 148 12.82 -0.93 -1.06
C HIS A 148 11.63 -1.90 -1.12
N LEU A 149 10.93 -1.97 -2.25
CA LEU A 149 9.84 -2.92 -2.42
C LEU A 149 10.37 -4.37 -2.51
N PRO A 150 9.58 -5.36 -2.06
CA PRO A 150 9.98 -6.77 -2.13
C PRO A 150 10.19 -7.19 -3.58
N ASP A 151 11.14 -8.10 -3.79
CA ASP A 151 11.47 -8.69 -5.09
C ASP A 151 11.94 -7.67 -6.16
N VAL A 152 12.24 -6.42 -5.80
CA VAL A 152 12.81 -5.40 -6.70
C VAL A 152 14.32 -5.47 -6.68
N SER A 153 14.91 -5.67 -7.84
CA SER A 153 16.36 -5.65 -8.06
C SER A 153 16.87 -4.30 -8.57
N GLU A 154 16.00 -3.56 -9.27
CA GLU A 154 16.33 -2.26 -9.84
C GLU A 154 15.09 -1.37 -9.92
N ALA A 155 15.21 -0.11 -9.56
CA ALA A 155 14.22 0.92 -9.81
C ALA A 155 14.84 2.02 -10.68
N ARG A 156 14.19 2.34 -11.79
CA ARG A 156 14.64 3.36 -12.72
C ARG A 156 13.55 4.39 -12.92
N VAL A 157 13.90 5.65 -12.74
CA VAL A 157 12.97 6.76 -12.95
C VAL A 157 13.52 7.68 -14.05
N GLU A 158 12.72 7.86 -15.08
CA GLU A 158 13.00 8.74 -16.21
C GLU A 158 12.15 10.00 -16.10
N VAL A 159 12.80 11.16 -15.99
CA VAL A 159 12.12 12.44 -16.05
C VAL A 159 11.99 12.88 -17.50
N VAL A 160 10.76 13.07 -17.95
CA VAL A 160 10.43 13.46 -19.32
C VAL A 160 9.61 14.74 -19.32
N PHE A 161 9.81 15.60 -20.32
CA PHE A 161 9.09 16.86 -20.46
C PHE A 161 8.26 16.92 -21.76
N ASP A 162 8.18 15.79 -22.45
CA ASP A 162 7.36 15.63 -23.65
C ASP A 162 6.45 14.37 -23.48
N PRO A 163 5.13 14.55 -23.50
CA PRO A 163 4.40 15.81 -23.52
C PRO A 163 4.61 16.63 -22.22
N PRO A 164 4.46 17.96 -22.28
CA PRO A 164 4.57 18.79 -21.07
C PRO A 164 3.45 18.49 -20.10
N TRP A 165 3.72 18.70 -18.81
CA TRP A 165 2.67 18.58 -17.80
C TRP A 165 1.59 19.64 -17.99
N ASP A 166 0.34 19.24 -17.74
CA ASP A 166 -0.83 20.11 -17.85
C ASP A 166 -1.71 19.94 -16.60
N PRO A 167 -2.25 21.02 -16.00
CA PRO A 167 -3.11 20.95 -14.82
C PRO A 167 -4.38 20.09 -14.99
N SER A 168 -4.80 19.79 -16.22
CA SER A 168 -5.91 18.86 -16.47
C SER A 168 -5.63 17.43 -16.00
N ARG A 169 -4.34 17.09 -15.79
CA ARG A 169 -3.91 15.78 -15.31
C ARG A 169 -4.08 15.60 -13.80
N ILE A 170 -4.30 16.71 -13.07
CA ILE A 170 -4.58 16.65 -11.63
C ILE A 170 -5.89 15.88 -11.41
N SER A 171 -5.88 14.97 -10.45
CA SER A 171 -7.07 14.19 -10.09
C SER A 171 -8.24 15.11 -9.70
N GLU A 172 -9.45 14.69 -9.99
CA GLU A 172 -10.65 15.49 -9.69
C GLU A 172 -10.76 15.82 -8.19
N ALA A 173 -10.42 14.85 -7.34
CA ALA A 173 -10.43 15.03 -5.90
C ALA A 173 -9.48 16.15 -5.44
N VAL A 174 -8.28 16.21 -6.01
CA VAL A 174 -7.31 17.26 -5.70
C VAL A 174 -7.70 18.58 -6.30
N ARG A 175 -8.27 18.62 -7.51
CA ARG A 175 -8.80 19.88 -8.10
C ARG A 175 -9.87 20.51 -7.20
N MET A 176 -10.79 19.69 -6.69
CA MET A 176 -11.80 20.16 -5.73
C MET A 176 -11.15 20.70 -4.45
N GLN A 177 -10.16 19.97 -3.90
CA GLN A 177 -9.45 20.36 -2.69
C GLN A 177 -8.67 21.68 -2.85
N LEU A 178 -8.11 21.92 -4.04
CA LEU A 178 -7.36 23.14 -4.37
C LEU A 178 -8.26 24.29 -4.84
N GLY A 179 -9.59 24.11 -4.87
CA GLY A 179 -10.53 25.11 -5.34
C GLY A 179 -10.42 25.39 -6.86
N MET A 180 -9.85 24.47 -7.61
CA MET A 180 -9.76 24.52 -9.07
C MET A 180 -11.07 24.02 -9.65
N GLU A 181 -12.10 24.87 -9.71
CA GLU A 181 -13.36 24.51 -10.36
C GLU A 181 -13.12 24.08 -11.82
N SER A 182 -13.81 23.02 -12.23
CA SER A 182 -13.82 22.60 -13.63
C SER A 182 -14.38 23.75 -14.47
N ARG A 183 -13.54 24.48 -15.18
CA ARG A 183 -13.99 25.33 -16.27
C ARG A 183 -14.47 24.42 -17.40
N GLY A 184 -15.60 23.79 -17.20
CA GLY A 184 -16.38 23.12 -18.20
C GLY A 184 -17.55 24.00 -18.60
N GLY A 185 -17.53 24.53 -19.80
CA GLY A 185 -18.72 25.07 -20.46
C GLY A 185 -18.76 26.59 -20.57
N GLN A 186 -18.34 27.06 -21.71
CA GLN A 186 -18.90 28.16 -22.54
C GLN A 186 -19.87 29.11 -21.81
N GLY A 187 -19.43 30.31 -21.62
CA GLY A 187 -20.27 31.43 -21.29
C GLY A 187 -19.57 32.69 -21.74
N LEU A 188 -19.57 32.97 -23.05
CA LEU A 188 -19.34 34.30 -23.59
C LEU A 188 -20.44 35.21 -23.03
N VAL A 189 -20.14 35.88 -21.93
CA VAL A 189 -20.97 37.05 -21.57
C VAL A 189 -20.49 38.19 -22.43
N GLN A 190 -21.20 38.43 -23.53
CA GLN A 190 -21.15 39.67 -24.26
C GLN A 190 -21.63 40.79 -23.32
N LEU A 191 -20.72 41.62 -22.86
CA LEU A 191 -21.07 42.91 -22.31
C LEU A 191 -21.47 43.84 -23.46
N SER A 192 -22.77 44.01 -23.65
CA SER A 192 -23.30 45.04 -24.48
C SER A 192 -23.00 46.41 -23.86
N PRO A 193 -22.49 47.40 -24.58
CA PRO A 193 -22.37 48.76 -24.09
C PRO A 193 -23.77 49.39 -24.08
N GLY A 194 -24.29 49.62 -22.87
CA GLY A 194 -25.47 50.41 -22.68
C GLY A 194 -25.18 51.90 -22.93
N ARG A 195 -26.09 52.54 -23.63
CA ARG A 195 -26.16 53.98 -23.88
C ARG A 195 -26.20 54.81 -22.60
#